data_ebf10248cc418fadf07a7e04d1079837
#
_entry.id   ebf10248cc418fadf07a7e04d1079837
#
_cell.length_a   1.000
_cell.length_b   1.000
_cell.length_c   1.000
_cell.angle_alpha   90.00
_cell.angle_beta   90.00
_cell.angle_gamma   90.00
#
_symmetry.space_group_name_H-M   'P 1'
#
loop_
_entity.id
_entity.type
_entity.pdbx_description
1 polymer ?
#
loop_
_entity_poly.entity_id
_entity_poly.type
_entity_poly.pdbx_seq_one_letter_code
_entity_poly.pdbx_strand_id
1 'polypeptide(L)'
;GTAALLVVMYIAAFVAAFNENIINVALHDIMAAFSVSATTAQWLVSGYMIVTSIFTSIMAFLSGRFSTRKLLFFACGCMVAGEVLCLVAPSFSVLLPSRILQAAGSGILFPLMMNVVLSCAPREKLGLYLSLGGACITLGPAFGPVISGLMCTLFGWRAVFVVPLMGGIVVAAAGVKHVQNVGERSNTTLDILSVVLLAAGITAFVYSVGEFSTNLIAGIVALFAAIVLLGLFAARQLKLEHPVLNVRPMASVRFWPACLLVVVSMMTTFSMSVLLPLYFEGAYGMTALVAGLLILPAIACNA
;
A
#
# COMPACT_ATOMS: atom_id res chain seq x y z
N GLY A 1 -5.57 6.80 26.39
CA GLY A 1 -6.97 6.68 26.03
C GLY A 1 -7.19 6.34 24.58
N THR A 2 -8.41 5.96 24.25
CA THR A 2 -8.83 5.50 22.92
C THR A 2 -8.51 6.52 21.81
N ALA A 3 -8.66 7.81 22.09
CA ALA A 3 -8.35 8.88 21.12
C ALA A 3 -6.88 8.88 20.70
N ALA A 4 -5.95 8.70 21.63
CA ALA A 4 -4.53 8.64 21.32
C ALA A 4 -4.17 7.39 20.49
N LEU A 5 -4.81 6.25 20.78
CA LEU A 5 -4.67 5.03 19.97
C LEU A 5 -5.11 5.27 18.53
N LEU A 6 -6.29 5.88 18.31
CA LEU A 6 -6.81 6.17 16.98
C LEU A 6 -5.90 7.13 16.21
N VAL A 7 -5.40 8.19 16.86
CA VAL A 7 -4.45 9.12 16.25
C VAL A 7 -3.18 8.41 15.80
N VAL A 8 -2.60 7.54 16.62
CA VAL A 8 -1.42 6.75 16.24
C VAL A 8 -1.71 5.88 15.03
N MET A 9 -2.89 5.24 14.97
CA MET A 9 -3.29 4.40 13.82
C MET A 9 -3.49 5.21 12.55
N TYR A 10 -4.08 6.41 12.63
CA TYR A 10 -4.24 7.30 11.47
C TYR A 10 -2.89 7.79 10.94
N ILE A 11 -1.97 8.17 11.82
CA ILE A 11 -0.60 8.56 11.41
C ILE A 11 0.09 7.36 10.77
N ALA A 12 -0.05 6.16 11.34
CA ALA A 12 0.53 4.94 10.77
C ALA A 12 0.01 4.65 9.36
N ALA A 13 -1.30 4.77 9.14
CA ALA A 13 -1.92 4.59 7.83
C ALA A 13 -1.46 5.66 6.83
N PHE A 14 -1.37 6.94 7.27
CA PHE A 14 -0.83 8.01 6.45
C PHE A 14 0.62 7.75 6.02
N VAL A 15 1.49 7.37 6.97
CA VAL A 15 2.91 7.08 6.68
C VAL A 15 3.04 5.91 5.71
N ALA A 16 2.22 4.87 5.85
CA ALA A 16 2.20 3.73 4.94
C ALA A 16 1.76 4.15 3.52
N ALA A 17 0.68 4.93 3.38
CA ALA A 17 0.19 5.43 2.10
C ALA A 17 1.17 6.43 1.44
N PHE A 18 1.81 7.27 2.24
CA PHE A 18 2.86 8.16 1.79
C PHE A 18 4.05 7.38 1.24
N ASN A 19 4.53 6.37 1.99
CA ASN A 19 5.66 5.53 1.59
C ASN A 19 5.40 4.75 0.28
N GLU A 20 4.17 4.33 0.03
CA GLU A 20 3.79 3.67 -1.21
C GLU A 20 4.10 4.53 -2.44
N ASN A 21 3.90 5.84 -2.36
CA ASN A 21 3.91 6.76 -3.50
C ASN A 21 5.19 7.59 -3.65
N ILE A 22 6.03 7.69 -2.62
CA ILE A 22 7.21 8.57 -2.64
C ILE A 22 8.23 8.21 -3.72
N ILE A 23 8.33 6.94 -4.09
CA ILE A 23 9.35 6.47 -5.02
C ILE A 23 9.06 6.87 -6.47
N ASN A 24 7.81 7.18 -6.80
CA ASN A 24 7.40 7.46 -8.17
C ASN A 24 8.22 8.61 -8.80
N VAL A 25 8.49 9.67 -8.05
CA VAL A 25 9.29 10.81 -8.51
C VAL A 25 10.78 10.46 -8.58
N ALA A 26 11.26 9.60 -7.68
CA ALA A 26 12.66 9.19 -7.60
C ALA A 26 13.07 8.14 -8.65
N LEU A 27 12.11 7.54 -9.37
CA LEU A 27 12.39 6.44 -10.33
C LEU A 27 13.40 6.83 -11.39
N HIS A 28 13.32 8.05 -11.95
CA HIS A 28 14.24 8.52 -12.97
C HIS A 28 15.68 8.56 -12.46
N ASP A 29 15.89 9.13 -11.28
CA ASP A 29 17.20 9.24 -10.65
C ASP A 29 17.77 7.87 -10.26
N ILE A 30 16.90 6.95 -9.81
CA ILE A 30 17.27 5.57 -9.47
C ILE A 30 17.71 4.81 -10.73
N MET A 31 16.99 4.97 -11.85
CA MET A 31 17.38 4.38 -13.15
C MET A 31 18.76 4.85 -13.58
N ALA A 32 19.03 6.15 -13.47
CA ALA A 32 20.34 6.73 -13.78
C ALA A 32 21.43 6.23 -12.82
N ALA A 33 21.15 6.21 -11.50
CA ALA A 33 22.13 5.84 -10.48
C ALA A 33 22.57 4.38 -10.57
N PHE A 34 21.66 3.46 -10.94
CA PHE A 34 21.95 2.02 -11.01
C PHE A 34 22.04 1.50 -12.44
N SER A 35 21.90 2.35 -13.47
CA SER A 35 21.93 1.98 -14.89
C SER A 35 20.96 0.83 -15.22
N VAL A 36 19.73 0.91 -14.68
CA VAL A 36 18.68 -0.08 -14.90
C VAL A 36 17.61 0.46 -15.85
N SER A 37 16.92 -0.44 -16.57
CA SER A 37 15.83 -0.07 -17.46
C SER A 37 14.59 0.39 -16.70
N ALA A 38 13.70 1.14 -17.38
CA ALA A 38 12.42 1.56 -16.82
C ALA A 38 11.57 0.36 -16.36
N THR A 39 11.55 -0.72 -17.14
CA THR A 39 10.85 -1.96 -16.80
C THR A 39 11.38 -2.58 -15.50
N THR A 40 12.71 -2.56 -15.32
CA THR A 40 13.35 -3.07 -14.09
C THR A 40 13.02 -2.15 -12.90
N ALA A 41 13.13 -0.83 -13.07
CA ALA A 41 12.83 0.13 -12.01
C ALA A 41 11.36 0.08 -11.57
N GLN A 42 10.44 -0.20 -12.49
CA GLN A 42 9.01 -0.33 -12.21
C GLN A 42 8.70 -1.42 -11.17
N TRP A 43 9.55 -2.42 -11.01
CA TRP A 43 9.39 -3.44 -9.97
C TRP A 43 9.49 -2.88 -8.54
N LEU A 44 10.11 -1.72 -8.34
CA LEU A 44 10.10 -1.03 -7.04
C LEU A 44 8.68 -0.59 -6.63
N VAL A 45 7.83 -0.29 -7.61
CA VAL A 45 6.41 0.07 -7.41
C VAL A 45 5.53 -1.17 -7.44
N SER A 46 5.61 -1.95 -8.52
CA SER A 46 4.75 -3.13 -8.71
C SER A 46 5.00 -4.21 -7.67
N GLY A 47 6.26 -4.50 -7.36
CA GLY A 47 6.64 -5.46 -6.31
C GLY A 47 6.14 -5.03 -4.92
N TYR A 48 6.22 -3.73 -4.62
CA TYR A 48 5.66 -3.15 -3.41
C TYR A 48 4.14 -3.38 -3.33
N MET A 49 3.40 -3.04 -4.39
CA MET A 49 1.94 -3.22 -4.45
C MET A 49 1.52 -4.69 -4.32
N ILE A 50 2.24 -5.62 -4.94
CA ILE A 50 1.99 -7.06 -4.82
C ILE A 50 2.09 -7.49 -3.36
N VAL A 51 3.19 -7.17 -2.70
CA VAL A 51 3.44 -7.59 -1.31
C VAL A 51 2.47 -6.93 -0.34
N THR A 52 2.18 -5.64 -0.51
CA THR A 52 1.14 -4.93 0.26
C THR A 52 -0.21 -5.62 0.13
N SER A 53 -0.62 -6.00 -1.09
CA SER A 53 -1.88 -6.70 -1.34
C SER A 53 -1.95 -8.07 -0.66
N ILE A 54 -0.84 -8.82 -0.66
CA ILE A 54 -0.75 -10.11 0.02
C ILE A 54 -0.94 -9.94 1.54
N PHE A 55 -0.19 -9.03 2.17
CA PHE A 55 -0.27 -8.81 3.61
C PHE A 55 -1.63 -8.25 4.03
N THR A 56 -2.23 -7.36 3.23
CA THR A 56 -3.60 -6.88 3.44
C THR A 56 -4.61 -8.03 3.41
N SER A 57 -4.47 -8.97 2.47
CA SER A 57 -5.39 -10.09 2.31
C SER A 57 -5.31 -11.10 3.46
N ILE A 58 -4.11 -11.34 4.03
CA ILE A 58 -3.93 -12.25 5.17
C ILE A 58 -4.18 -11.58 6.52
N MET A 59 -4.59 -10.31 6.55
CA MET A 59 -4.73 -9.55 7.78
C MET A 59 -5.79 -10.13 8.74
N ALA A 60 -6.84 -10.75 8.22
CA ALA A 60 -7.84 -11.43 9.03
C ALA A 60 -7.20 -12.54 9.88
N PHE A 61 -6.31 -13.34 9.29
CA PHE A 61 -5.51 -14.33 10.01
C PHE A 61 -4.54 -13.68 11.00
N LEU A 62 -3.78 -12.67 10.55
CA LEU A 62 -2.79 -12.01 11.41
C LEU A 62 -3.43 -11.38 12.66
N SER A 63 -4.56 -10.69 12.51
CA SER A 63 -5.28 -10.07 13.63
C SER A 63 -5.92 -11.09 14.56
N GLY A 64 -6.32 -12.25 14.07
CA GLY A 64 -6.79 -13.36 14.89
C GLY A 64 -5.66 -14.00 15.73
N ARG A 65 -4.45 -14.11 15.17
CA ARG A 65 -3.32 -14.80 15.80
C ARG A 65 -2.47 -13.90 16.69
N PHE A 66 -2.24 -12.66 16.27
CA PHE A 66 -1.34 -11.72 16.93
C PHE A 66 -2.09 -10.53 17.51
N SER A 67 -1.58 -9.98 18.61
CA SER A 67 -2.16 -8.78 19.21
C SER A 67 -1.88 -7.54 18.36
N THR A 68 -2.78 -6.55 18.42
CA THR A 68 -2.67 -5.24 17.75
C THR A 68 -1.29 -4.61 17.96
N ARG A 69 -0.79 -4.67 19.19
CA ARG A 69 0.52 -4.12 19.54
C ARG A 69 1.67 -4.85 18.83
N LYS A 70 1.64 -6.20 18.79
CA LYS A 70 2.66 -6.99 18.10
C LYS A 70 2.66 -6.71 16.60
N LEU A 71 1.47 -6.61 15.98
CA LEU A 71 1.33 -6.30 14.56
C LEU A 71 1.84 -4.90 14.22
N LEU A 72 1.52 -3.90 15.04
CA LEU A 72 2.04 -2.55 14.86
C LEU A 72 3.57 -2.51 14.89
N PHE A 73 4.19 -3.11 15.92
CA PHE A 73 5.65 -3.08 16.04
C PHE A 73 6.35 -3.90 14.98
N PHE A 74 5.78 -5.03 14.56
CA PHE A 74 6.29 -5.79 13.45
C PHE A 74 6.22 -4.97 12.15
N ALA A 75 5.09 -4.35 11.87
CA ALA A 75 4.91 -3.51 10.69
C ALA A 75 5.85 -2.29 10.67
N CYS A 76 5.93 -1.55 11.78
CA CYS A 76 6.89 -0.45 11.92
C CYS A 76 8.34 -0.93 11.79
N GLY A 77 8.68 -2.09 12.36
CA GLY A 77 10.00 -2.69 12.24
C GLY A 77 10.38 -3.01 10.79
N CYS A 78 9.45 -3.62 10.03
CA CYS A 78 9.64 -3.89 8.60
C CYS A 78 9.82 -2.59 7.79
N MET A 79 9.00 -1.56 8.07
CA MET A 79 9.12 -0.27 7.41
C MET A 79 10.45 0.40 7.72
N VAL A 80 10.77 0.60 9.00
CA VAL A 80 12.00 1.28 9.44
C VAL A 80 13.24 0.55 8.94
N ALA A 81 13.30 -0.79 9.05
CA ALA A 81 14.41 -1.57 8.55
C ALA A 81 14.54 -1.45 7.02
N GLY A 82 13.43 -1.53 6.29
CA GLY A 82 13.42 -1.34 4.85
C GLY A 82 13.86 0.06 4.43
N GLU A 83 13.43 1.13 5.15
CA GLU A 83 13.87 2.51 4.88
C GLU A 83 15.37 2.68 5.09
N VAL A 84 15.91 2.16 6.20
CA VAL A 84 17.34 2.20 6.47
C VAL A 84 18.13 1.47 5.38
N LEU A 85 17.66 0.28 4.97
CA LEU A 85 18.31 -0.46 3.90
C LEU A 85 18.25 0.27 2.55
N CYS A 86 17.14 0.96 2.23
CA CYS A 86 17.04 1.79 1.03
C CYS A 86 18.00 2.97 1.04
N LEU A 87 18.18 3.63 2.19
CA LEU A 87 19.11 4.76 2.34
C LEU A 87 20.55 4.36 2.02
N VAL A 88 20.95 3.17 2.46
CA VAL A 88 22.34 2.68 2.30
C VAL A 88 22.50 1.71 1.12
N ALA A 89 21.48 1.47 0.32
CA ALA A 89 21.49 0.48 -0.77
C ALA A 89 22.62 0.76 -1.78
N PRO A 90 23.60 -0.15 -1.92
CA PRO A 90 24.70 0.00 -2.86
C PRO A 90 24.33 -0.43 -4.29
N SER A 91 23.25 -1.18 -4.45
CA SER A 91 22.79 -1.73 -5.73
C SER A 91 21.29 -1.86 -5.80
N PHE A 92 20.75 -1.98 -7.01
CA PHE A 92 19.33 -2.25 -7.24
C PHE A 92 18.88 -3.58 -6.60
N SER A 93 19.75 -4.59 -6.58
CA SER A 93 19.49 -5.91 -5.97
C SER A 93 19.31 -5.85 -4.45
N VAL A 94 19.77 -4.79 -3.80
CA VAL A 94 19.50 -4.51 -2.37
C VAL A 94 18.27 -3.60 -2.23
N LEU A 95 18.11 -2.63 -3.12
CA LEU A 95 17.01 -1.67 -3.07
C LEU A 95 15.63 -2.36 -3.22
N LEU A 96 15.50 -3.30 -4.17
CA LEU A 96 14.23 -3.99 -4.42
C LEU A 96 13.76 -4.84 -3.21
N PRO A 97 14.56 -5.74 -2.61
CA PRO A 97 14.16 -6.45 -1.40
C PRO A 97 13.84 -5.52 -0.23
N SER A 98 14.54 -4.38 -0.11
CA SER A 98 14.27 -3.39 0.92
C SER A 98 12.88 -2.77 0.76
N ARG A 99 12.47 -2.45 -0.48
CA ARG A 99 11.10 -2.01 -0.81
C ARG A 99 10.05 -3.08 -0.51
N ILE A 100 10.35 -4.34 -0.80
CA ILE A 100 9.48 -5.48 -0.47
C ILE A 100 9.28 -5.59 1.04
N LEU A 101 10.33 -5.39 1.82
CA LEU A 101 10.25 -5.39 3.29
C LEU A 101 9.35 -4.25 3.81
N GLN A 102 9.48 -3.04 3.27
CA GLN A 102 8.60 -1.91 3.59
C GLN A 102 7.13 -2.23 3.27
N ALA A 103 6.87 -2.85 2.11
CA ALA A 103 5.54 -3.22 1.65
C ALA A 103 4.83 -4.18 2.61
N ALA A 104 5.55 -5.13 3.21
CA ALA A 104 5.01 -6.01 4.23
C ALA A 104 4.48 -5.23 5.45
N GLY A 105 5.22 -4.20 5.88
CA GLY A 105 4.78 -3.28 6.94
C GLY A 105 3.51 -2.50 6.56
N SER A 106 3.51 -1.87 5.40
CA SER A 106 2.35 -1.07 4.91
C SER A 106 1.10 -1.91 4.74
N GLY A 107 1.22 -3.13 4.20
CA GLY A 107 0.11 -4.05 4.01
C GLY A 107 -0.56 -4.49 5.32
N ILE A 108 0.15 -4.39 6.44
CA ILE A 108 -0.41 -4.63 7.79
C ILE A 108 -1.06 -3.36 8.34
N LEU A 109 -0.44 -2.18 8.17
CA LEU A 109 -0.88 -0.95 8.83
C LEU A 109 -2.25 -0.47 8.37
N PHE A 110 -2.59 -0.57 7.09
CA PHE A 110 -3.89 -0.16 6.57
C PHE A 110 -5.05 -0.91 7.21
N PRO A 111 -5.12 -2.26 7.12
CA PRO A 111 -6.23 -2.99 7.72
C PRO A 111 -6.16 -3.00 9.25
N LEU A 112 -4.97 -2.87 9.85
CA LEU A 112 -4.82 -2.75 11.30
C LEU A 112 -5.51 -1.48 11.82
N MET A 113 -5.33 -0.34 11.15
CA MET A 113 -6.00 0.90 11.47
C MET A 113 -7.53 0.72 11.37
N MET A 114 -8.02 0.13 10.27
CA MET A 114 -9.46 -0.13 10.09
C MET A 114 -10.02 -1.02 11.20
N ASN A 115 -9.34 -2.11 11.56
CA ASN A 115 -9.75 -3.02 12.63
C ASN A 115 -9.81 -2.32 14.00
N VAL A 116 -8.85 -1.44 14.30
CA VAL A 116 -8.84 -0.65 15.53
C VAL A 116 -9.98 0.34 15.56
N VAL A 117 -10.25 1.03 14.45
CA VAL A 117 -11.39 1.95 14.32
C VAL A 117 -12.71 1.21 14.56
N LEU A 118 -12.93 0.08 13.88
CA LEU A 118 -14.14 -0.74 14.02
C LEU A 118 -14.36 -1.24 15.48
N SER A 119 -13.27 -1.50 16.19
CA SER A 119 -13.33 -2.02 17.56
C SER A 119 -13.48 -0.95 18.63
N CYS A 120 -13.00 0.29 18.36
CA CYS A 120 -12.89 1.34 19.39
C CYS A 120 -13.81 2.53 19.16
N ALA A 121 -14.29 2.75 17.94
CA ALA A 121 -15.13 3.91 17.63
C ALA A 121 -16.57 3.70 18.14
N PRO A 122 -17.22 4.75 18.70
CA PRO A 122 -18.64 4.70 19.03
C PRO A 122 -19.49 4.39 17.78
N ARG A 123 -20.49 3.54 17.91
CA ARG A 123 -21.33 3.10 16.77
C ARG A 123 -22.00 4.25 16.06
N GLU A 124 -22.44 5.27 16.82
CA GLU A 124 -23.12 6.46 16.30
C GLU A 124 -22.20 7.34 15.41
N LYS A 125 -20.87 7.25 15.63
CA LYS A 125 -19.86 8.05 14.94
C LYS A 125 -18.92 7.21 14.07
N LEU A 126 -19.22 5.93 13.91
CA LEU A 126 -18.34 4.98 13.19
C LEU A 126 -18.02 5.46 11.77
N GLY A 127 -19.02 5.98 11.04
CA GLY A 127 -18.83 6.55 9.70
C GLY A 127 -17.79 7.67 9.69
N LEU A 128 -17.86 8.61 10.66
CA LEU A 128 -16.89 9.70 10.79
C LEU A 128 -15.47 9.20 11.01
N TYR A 129 -15.28 8.23 11.92
CA TYR A 129 -13.95 7.68 12.21
C TYR A 129 -13.38 6.89 11.04
N LEU A 130 -14.20 6.15 10.29
CA LEU A 130 -13.80 5.47 9.06
C LEU A 130 -13.42 6.46 7.96
N SER A 131 -14.20 7.55 7.79
CA SER A 131 -13.89 8.60 6.82
C SER A 131 -12.57 9.31 7.16
N LEU A 132 -12.29 9.58 8.45
CA LEU A 132 -11.00 10.14 8.86
C LEU A 132 -9.84 9.20 8.51
N GLY A 133 -10.02 7.89 8.69
CA GLY A 133 -9.03 6.90 8.28
C GLY A 133 -8.82 6.88 6.76
N GLY A 134 -9.89 6.92 5.99
CA GLY A 134 -9.85 7.03 4.53
C GLY A 134 -9.14 8.30 4.07
N ALA A 135 -9.45 9.45 4.68
CA ALA A 135 -8.78 10.71 4.40
C ALA A 135 -7.26 10.64 4.65
N CYS A 136 -6.82 10.02 5.75
CA CYS A 136 -5.40 9.82 6.03
C CYS A 136 -4.70 8.99 4.96
N ILE A 137 -5.35 7.93 4.46
CA ILE A 137 -4.83 7.09 3.37
C ILE A 137 -4.76 7.89 2.06
N THR A 138 -5.78 8.68 1.75
CA THR A 138 -5.84 9.45 0.49
C THR A 138 -4.84 10.61 0.48
N LEU A 139 -4.54 11.22 1.63
CA LEU A 139 -3.54 12.28 1.75
C LEU A 139 -2.10 11.79 1.49
N GLY A 140 -1.81 10.51 1.74
CA GLY A 140 -0.48 9.93 1.46
C GLY A 140 -0.03 10.14 0.02
N PRO A 141 -0.77 9.64 -0.99
CA PRO A 141 -0.50 9.88 -2.40
C PRO A 141 -0.46 11.36 -2.81
N ALA A 142 -1.25 12.21 -2.13
CA ALA A 142 -1.28 13.64 -2.40
C ALA A 142 0.04 14.33 -2.07
N PHE A 143 0.56 14.08 -0.88
CA PHE A 143 1.80 14.68 -0.40
C PHE A 143 3.05 13.95 -0.92
N GLY A 144 2.93 12.68 -1.31
CA GLY A 144 4.04 11.85 -1.78
C GLY A 144 4.89 12.52 -2.86
N PRO A 145 4.34 12.86 -4.03
CA PRO A 145 5.10 13.47 -5.12
C PRO A 145 5.71 14.83 -4.75
N VAL A 146 4.99 15.66 -4.00
CA VAL A 146 5.47 17.01 -3.60
C VAL A 146 6.68 16.91 -2.70
N ILE A 147 6.58 16.11 -1.63
CA ILE A 147 7.67 15.94 -0.66
C ILE A 147 8.83 15.17 -1.29
N SER A 148 8.54 14.15 -2.08
CA SER A 148 9.56 13.38 -2.80
C SER A 148 10.32 14.25 -3.80
N GLY A 149 9.63 15.08 -4.59
CA GLY A 149 10.25 16.02 -5.52
C GLY A 149 11.16 17.02 -4.81
N LEU A 150 10.71 17.57 -3.67
CA LEU A 150 11.54 18.46 -2.85
C LEU A 150 12.78 17.75 -2.32
N MET A 151 12.64 16.54 -1.78
CA MET A 151 13.76 15.75 -1.25
C MET A 151 14.75 15.37 -2.35
N CYS A 152 14.27 14.91 -3.51
CA CYS A 152 15.12 14.59 -4.66
C CYS A 152 15.94 15.81 -5.11
N THR A 153 15.29 16.98 -5.22
CA THR A 153 15.93 18.21 -5.70
C THR A 153 16.99 18.73 -4.73
N LEU A 154 16.72 18.67 -3.42
CA LEU A 154 17.63 19.26 -2.41
C LEU A 154 18.73 18.31 -1.96
N PHE A 155 18.43 17.01 -1.83
CA PHE A 155 19.30 16.04 -1.16
C PHE A 155 19.53 14.76 -1.98
N GLY A 156 18.95 14.67 -3.17
CA GLY A 156 19.03 13.49 -4.02
C GLY A 156 18.01 12.39 -3.66
N TRP A 157 17.85 11.41 -4.56
CA TRP A 157 16.81 10.39 -4.50
C TRP A 157 16.79 9.55 -3.21
N ARG A 158 17.95 9.35 -2.57
CA ARG A 158 18.01 8.60 -1.30
C ARG A 158 17.26 9.29 -0.16
N ALA A 159 17.24 10.61 -0.16
CA ALA A 159 16.60 11.39 0.89
C ALA A 159 15.08 11.20 0.97
N VAL A 160 14.44 10.70 -0.08
CA VAL A 160 12.99 10.42 -0.06
C VAL A 160 12.62 9.41 1.04
N PHE A 161 13.53 8.48 1.37
CA PHE A 161 13.31 7.47 2.39
C PHE A 161 13.43 7.99 3.83
N VAL A 162 13.98 9.19 4.03
CA VAL A 162 14.12 9.78 5.37
C VAL A 162 12.77 10.14 5.97
N VAL A 163 11.85 10.67 5.16
CA VAL A 163 10.55 11.12 5.66
C VAL A 163 9.72 9.97 6.22
N PRO A 164 9.48 8.85 5.49
CA PRO A 164 8.74 7.72 6.03
C PRO A 164 9.52 7.00 7.14
N LEU A 165 10.86 7.00 7.12
CA LEU A 165 11.68 6.51 8.23
C LEU A 165 11.35 7.23 9.53
N MET A 166 11.38 8.56 9.52
CA MET A 166 11.02 9.36 10.69
C MET A 166 9.58 9.13 11.11
N GLY A 167 8.65 9.05 10.14
CA GLY A 167 7.26 8.71 10.38
C GLY A 167 7.10 7.35 11.08
N GLY A 168 7.77 6.31 10.59
CA GLY A 168 7.77 4.97 11.18
C GLY A 168 8.32 4.95 12.61
N ILE A 169 9.40 5.68 12.88
CA ILE A 169 9.97 5.82 14.22
C ILE A 169 8.99 6.53 15.17
N VAL A 170 8.37 7.63 14.72
CA VAL A 170 7.36 8.37 15.51
C VAL A 170 6.16 7.48 15.85
N VAL A 171 5.64 6.74 14.86
CA VAL A 171 4.54 5.78 15.07
C VAL A 171 4.94 4.70 16.06
N ALA A 172 6.13 4.12 15.93
CA ALA A 172 6.63 3.11 16.85
C ALA A 172 6.77 3.67 18.30
N ALA A 173 7.38 4.85 18.43
CA ALA A 173 7.55 5.50 19.73
C ALA A 173 6.21 5.84 20.41
N ALA A 174 5.28 6.42 19.66
CA ALA A 174 3.91 6.70 20.14
C ALA A 174 3.15 5.40 20.46
N GLY A 175 3.38 4.35 19.66
CA GLY A 175 2.79 3.03 19.86
C GLY A 175 3.16 2.38 21.19
N VAL A 176 4.40 2.58 21.67
CA VAL A 176 4.84 2.07 22.97
C VAL A 176 3.92 2.53 24.10
N LYS A 177 3.54 3.81 24.07
CA LYS A 177 2.78 4.47 25.15
C LYS A 177 1.27 4.34 24.98
N HIS A 178 0.75 4.37 23.75
CA HIS A 178 -0.68 4.57 23.49
C HIS A 178 -1.39 3.36 22.91
N VAL A 179 -0.65 2.38 22.31
CA VAL A 179 -1.32 1.25 21.67
C VAL A 179 -1.57 0.13 22.66
N GLN A 180 -2.84 -0.17 22.84
CA GLN A 180 -3.35 -1.29 23.62
C GLN A 180 -3.83 -2.40 22.68
N ASN A 181 -3.91 -3.62 23.20
CA ASN A 181 -4.44 -4.73 22.45
C ASN A 181 -5.96 -4.62 22.34
N VAL A 182 -6.46 -4.69 21.14
CA VAL A 182 -7.88 -4.57 20.80
C VAL A 182 -8.29 -5.77 19.95
N GLY A 183 -9.53 -6.24 20.15
CA GLY A 183 -10.10 -7.37 19.42
C GLY A 183 -9.88 -8.73 20.10
N GLU A 184 -10.73 -9.68 19.71
CA GLU A 184 -10.67 -11.05 20.18
C GLU A 184 -9.71 -11.88 19.34
N ARG A 185 -8.98 -12.78 19.99
CA ARG A 185 -8.08 -13.71 19.29
C ARG A 185 -8.85 -14.93 18.85
N SER A 186 -8.59 -15.40 17.65
CA SER A 186 -9.12 -16.65 17.13
C SER A 186 -7.98 -17.62 16.79
N ASN A 187 -8.18 -18.90 17.03
CA ASN A 187 -7.20 -19.95 16.71
C ASN A 187 -7.39 -20.44 15.25
N THR A 188 -7.39 -19.53 14.29
CA THR A 188 -7.46 -19.89 12.88
C THR A 188 -6.10 -20.35 12.37
N THR A 189 -6.09 -21.34 11.50
CA THR A 189 -4.90 -21.80 10.79
C THR A 189 -4.76 -21.08 9.46
N LEU A 190 -3.53 -20.68 9.12
CA LEU A 190 -3.27 -20.07 7.81
C LEU A 190 -3.27 -21.16 6.73
N ASP A 191 -4.11 -21.01 5.73
CA ASP A 191 -4.04 -21.85 4.54
C ASP A 191 -2.97 -21.33 3.58
N ILE A 192 -1.77 -21.90 3.69
CA ILE A 192 -0.59 -21.50 2.91
C ILE A 192 -0.85 -21.62 1.39
N LEU A 193 -1.58 -22.64 0.96
CA LEU A 193 -1.92 -22.79 -0.47
C LEU A 193 -2.74 -21.63 -0.99
N SER A 194 -3.70 -21.13 -0.21
CA SER A 194 -4.47 -19.92 -0.56
C SER A 194 -3.57 -18.69 -0.69
N VAL A 195 -2.62 -18.52 0.21
CA VAL A 195 -1.67 -17.39 0.13
C VAL A 195 -0.80 -17.48 -1.12
N VAL A 196 -0.30 -18.68 -1.45
CA VAL A 196 0.50 -18.90 -2.66
C VAL A 196 -0.31 -18.65 -3.93
N LEU A 197 -1.54 -19.15 -4.01
CA LEU A 197 -2.43 -18.92 -5.15
C LEU A 197 -2.74 -17.43 -5.34
N LEU A 198 -3.00 -16.72 -4.24
CA LEU A 198 -3.24 -15.27 -4.26
C LEU A 198 -2.01 -14.52 -4.72
N ALA A 199 -0.84 -14.81 -4.13
CA ALA A 199 0.42 -14.16 -4.46
C ALA A 199 0.80 -14.38 -5.92
N ALA A 200 0.74 -15.62 -6.39
CA ALA A 200 1.02 -15.96 -7.78
C ALA A 200 0.02 -15.32 -8.74
N GLY A 201 -1.27 -15.33 -8.39
CA GLY A 201 -2.33 -14.73 -9.20
C GLY A 201 -2.19 -13.21 -9.34
N ILE A 202 -1.93 -12.48 -8.24
CA ILE A 202 -1.69 -11.03 -8.27
C ILE A 202 -0.40 -10.72 -9.06
N THR A 203 0.67 -11.47 -8.83
CA THR A 203 1.94 -11.29 -9.55
C THR A 203 1.75 -11.49 -11.05
N ALA A 204 1.07 -12.55 -11.46
CA ALA A 204 0.78 -12.82 -12.87
C ALA A 204 -0.09 -11.72 -13.49
N PHE A 205 -1.08 -11.19 -12.74
CA PHE A 205 -1.91 -10.08 -13.19
C PHE A 205 -1.11 -8.80 -13.41
N VAL A 206 -0.31 -8.40 -12.43
CA VAL A 206 0.52 -7.18 -12.53
C VAL A 206 1.55 -7.32 -13.66
N TYR A 207 2.18 -8.49 -13.78
CA TYR A 207 3.11 -8.78 -14.88
C TYR A 207 2.42 -8.71 -16.23
N SER A 208 1.20 -9.25 -16.38
CA SER A 208 0.44 -9.20 -17.62
C SER A 208 0.20 -7.78 -18.11
N VAL A 209 -0.20 -6.88 -17.19
CA VAL A 209 -0.44 -5.46 -17.51
C VAL A 209 0.83 -4.77 -17.99
N GLY A 210 1.98 -5.07 -17.38
CA GLY A 210 3.28 -4.55 -17.80
C GLY A 210 3.71 -5.02 -19.18
N GLU A 211 3.43 -6.29 -19.52
CA GLU A 211 3.86 -6.90 -20.79
C GLU A 211 2.96 -6.57 -21.99
N PHE A 212 1.74 -6.06 -21.80
CA PHE A 212 0.87 -5.73 -22.93
C PHE A 212 1.48 -4.73 -23.93
N SER A 213 2.36 -3.86 -23.48
CA SER A 213 3.03 -2.88 -24.35
C SER A 213 4.31 -3.39 -25.02
N THR A 214 4.92 -4.44 -24.49
CA THR A 214 6.23 -4.97 -24.93
C THR A 214 6.09 -6.31 -25.65
N ASN A 215 5.31 -7.22 -25.10
CA ASN A 215 5.08 -8.56 -25.63
C ASN A 215 3.63 -9.01 -25.38
N LEU A 216 2.78 -8.77 -26.36
CA LEU A 216 1.35 -9.06 -26.29
C LEU A 216 1.05 -10.55 -25.96
N ILE A 217 1.83 -11.48 -26.52
CA ILE A 217 1.63 -12.91 -26.27
C ILE A 217 1.94 -13.23 -24.81
N ALA A 218 3.07 -12.76 -24.28
CA ALA A 218 3.43 -12.94 -22.87
C ALA A 218 2.37 -12.30 -21.94
N GLY A 219 1.87 -11.10 -22.28
CA GLY A 219 0.80 -10.43 -21.56
C GLY A 219 -0.49 -11.26 -21.51
N ILE A 220 -0.94 -11.80 -22.64
CA ILE A 220 -2.14 -12.66 -22.72
C ILE A 220 -1.96 -13.95 -21.90
N VAL A 221 -0.83 -14.63 -22.05
CA VAL A 221 -0.55 -15.87 -21.30
C VAL A 221 -0.53 -15.60 -19.80
N ALA A 222 0.11 -14.52 -19.36
CA ALA A 222 0.16 -14.13 -17.97
C ALA A 222 -1.24 -13.74 -17.43
N LEU A 223 -2.08 -13.06 -18.22
CA LEU A 223 -3.45 -12.74 -17.85
C LEU A 223 -4.29 -14.00 -17.67
N PHE A 224 -4.16 -14.96 -18.59
CA PHE A 224 -4.86 -16.23 -18.48
C PHE A 224 -4.41 -16.99 -17.21
N ALA A 225 -3.11 -17.05 -16.94
CA ALA A 225 -2.57 -17.64 -15.71
C ALA A 225 -3.12 -16.93 -14.45
N ALA A 226 -3.19 -15.60 -14.46
CA ALA A 226 -3.76 -14.82 -13.36
C ALA A 226 -5.24 -15.17 -13.12
N ILE A 227 -6.06 -15.24 -14.19
CA ILE A 227 -7.48 -15.62 -14.10
C ILE A 227 -7.64 -17.02 -13.52
N VAL A 228 -6.84 -17.99 -13.97
CA VAL A 228 -6.89 -19.36 -13.46
C VAL A 228 -6.48 -19.41 -11.99
N LEU A 229 -5.36 -18.79 -11.61
CA LEU A 229 -4.85 -18.80 -10.24
C LEU A 229 -5.79 -18.10 -9.26
N LEU A 230 -6.31 -16.93 -9.62
CA LEU A 230 -7.30 -16.20 -8.80
C LEU A 230 -8.64 -16.92 -8.76
N GLY A 231 -9.05 -17.56 -9.85
CA GLY A 231 -10.23 -18.43 -9.87
C GLY A 231 -10.11 -19.64 -8.95
N LEU A 232 -8.96 -20.32 -8.97
CA LEU A 232 -8.64 -21.41 -8.04
C LEU A 232 -8.60 -20.93 -6.58
N PHE A 233 -8.00 -19.76 -6.34
CA PHE A 233 -8.03 -19.11 -5.04
C PHE A 233 -9.47 -18.88 -4.57
N ALA A 234 -10.32 -18.22 -5.38
CA ALA A 234 -11.69 -17.93 -5.03
C ALA A 234 -12.51 -19.20 -4.78
N ALA A 235 -12.38 -20.22 -5.64
CA ALA A 235 -13.05 -21.51 -5.47
C ALA A 235 -12.63 -22.21 -4.17
N ARG A 236 -11.35 -22.09 -3.81
CA ARG A 236 -10.84 -22.63 -2.55
C ARG A 236 -11.40 -21.88 -1.33
N GLN A 237 -11.41 -20.51 -1.37
CA GLN A 237 -11.96 -19.71 -0.28
C GLN A 237 -13.43 -20.01 0.00
N LEU A 238 -14.23 -20.35 -1.03
CA LEU A 238 -15.65 -20.72 -0.87
C LEU A 238 -15.83 -22.05 -0.14
N LYS A 239 -14.85 -22.97 -0.21
CA LYS A 239 -14.91 -24.30 0.39
C LYS A 239 -14.35 -24.34 1.82
N LEU A 240 -13.49 -23.39 2.19
CA LEU A 240 -12.87 -23.36 3.52
C LEU A 240 -13.86 -22.88 4.59
N GLU A 241 -13.84 -23.51 5.75
CA GLU A 241 -14.59 -23.07 6.93
C GLU A 241 -14.02 -21.74 7.49
N HIS A 242 -12.70 -21.59 7.47
CA HIS A 242 -12.00 -20.39 7.88
C HIS A 242 -11.19 -19.85 6.70
N PRO A 243 -11.83 -19.13 5.76
CA PRO A 243 -11.14 -18.59 4.60
C PRO A 243 -10.16 -17.46 4.99
N VAL A 244 -9.04 -17.36 4.29
CA VAL A 244 -8.08 -16.26 4.42
C VAL A 244 -8.74 -14.94 4.06
N LEU A 245 -9.53 -14.94 2.99
CA LEU A 245 -10.35 -13.83 2.55
C LEU A 245 -11.77 -14.32 2.31
N ASN A 246 -12.75 -13.72 2.99
CA ASN A 246 -14.14 -14.09 2.78
C ASN A 246 -14.65 -13.51 1.46
N VAL A 247 -14.68 -14.34 0.42
CA VAL A 247 -15.17 -13.96 -0.93
C VAL A 247 -16.68 -14.17 -1.09
N ARG A 248 -17.36 -14.75 -0.10
CA ARG A 248 -18.82 -15.01 -0.18
C ARG A 248 -19.67 -13.75 -0.42
N PRO A 249 -19.36 -12.57 0.17
CA PRO A 249 -20.09 -11.34 -0.13
C PRO A 249 -20.04 -10.95 -1.62
N MET A 250 -18.99 -11.35 -2.35
CA MET A 250 -18.86 -11.08 -3.78
C MET A 250 -19.92 -11.82 -4.63
N ALA A 251 -20.53 -12.87 -4.10
CA ALA A 251 -21.66 -13.54 -4.76
C ALA A 251 -22.97 -12.72 -4.69
N SER A 252 -23.03 -11.68 -3.84
CA SER A 252 -24.22 -10.84 -3.70
C SER A 252 -24.24 -9.73 -4.74
N VAL A 253 -25.32 -9.66 -5.54
CA VAL A 253 -25.53 -8.59 -6.53
C VAL A 253 -25.50 -7.18 -5.87
N ARG A 254 -25.92 -7.07 -4.61
CA ARG A 254 -25.91 -5.79 -3.87
C ARG A 254 -24.50 -5.32 -3.49
N PHE A 255 -23.52 -6.22 -3.44
CA PHE A 255 -22.14 -5.91 -3.06
C PHE A 255 -21.33 -5.35 -4.24
N TRP A 256 -21.60 -5.79 -5.46
CA TRP A 256 -20.86 -5.40 -6.66
C TRP A 256 -20.82 -3.89 -6.95
N PRO A 257 -21.95 -3.14 -6.84
CA PRO A 257 -21.91 -1.70 -7.10
C PRO A 257 -20.94 -0.95 -6.15
N ALA A 258 -20.90 -1.34 -4.88
CA ALA A 258 -19.97 -0.74 -3.92
C ALA A 258 -18.52 -1.09 -4.26
N CYS A 259 -18.22 -2.35 -4.60
CA CYS A 259 -16.88 -2.75 -5.05
C CYS A 259 -16.46 -2.01 -6.32
N LEU A 260 -17.34 -1.93 -7.32
CA LEU A 260 -17.05 -1.23 -8.57
C LEU A 260 -16.78 0.26 -8.32
N LEU A 261 -17.57 0.90 -7.47
CA LEU A 261 -17.38 2.30 -7.10
C LEU A 261 -16.02 2.52 -6.46
N VAL A 262 -15.60 1.66 -5.53
CA VAL A 262 -14.27 1.73 -4.91
C VAL A 262 -13.17 1.53 -5.95
N VAL A 263 -13.28 0.53 -6.84
CA VAL A 263 -12.29 0.29 -7.89
C VAL A 263 -12.16 1.50 -8.81
N VAL A 264 -13.27 2.05 -9.32
CA VAL A 264 -13.27 3.21 -10.21
C VAL A 264 -12.70 4.44 -9.50
N SER A 265 -13.08 4.68 -8.24
CA SER A 265 -12.56 5.80 -7.45
C SER A 265 -11.05 5.68 -7.26
N MET A 266 -10.54 4.50 -6.88
CA MET A 266 -9.11 4.27 -6.71
C MET A 266 -8.34 4.39 -8.03
N MET A 267 -8.85 3.80 -9.12
CA MET A 267 -8.24 3.95 -10.45
C MET A 267 -8.15 5.43 -10.87
N THR A 268 -9.20 6.21 -10.64
CA THR A 268 -9.23 7.64 -10.96
C THR A 268 -8.20 8.40 -10.11
N THR A 269 -8.17 8.15 -8.80
CA THR A 269 -7.25 8.83 -7.88
C THR A 269 -5.79 8.55 -8.24
N PHE A 270 -5.43 7.27 -8.45
CA PHE A 270 -4.06 6.92 -8.83
C PHE A 270 -3.68 7.43 -10.22
N SER A 271 -4.60 7.34 -11.20
CA SER A 271 -4.33 7.88 -12.55
C SER A 271 -4.09 9.38 -12.52
N MET A 272 -4.92 10.14 -11.79
CA MET A 272 -4.74 11.58 -11.63
C MET A 272 -3.45 11.94 -10.91
N SER A 273 -3.08 11.17 -9.89
CA SER A 273 -1.83 11.40 -9.14
C SER A 273 -0.56 11.22 -9.99
N VAL A 274 -0.64 10.46 -11.07
CA VAL A 274 0.51 10.22 -11.98
C VAL A 274 0.41 11.08 -13.24
N LEU A 275 -0.76 11.10 -13.91
CA LEU A 275 -0.92 11.74 -15.22
C LEU A 275 -0.91 13.26 -15.14
N LEU A 276 -1.55 13.85 -14.10
CA LEU A 276 -1.60 15.32 -14.00
C LEU A 276 -0.22 15.96 -13.75
N PRO A 277 0.63 15.45 -12.83
CA PRO A 277 1.99 15.98 -12.71
C PRO A 277 2.77 15.89 -14.03
N LEU A 278 2.76 14.71 -14.66
CA LEU A 278 3.44 14.51 -15.95
C LEU A 278 2.95 15.48 -17.02
N TYR A 279 1.66 15.76 -17.07
CA TYR A 279 1.08 16.70 -18.01
C TYR A 279 1.53 18.14 -17.71
N PHE A 280 1.47 18.59 -16.45
CA PHE A 280 1.89 19.93 -16.07
C PHE A 280 3.39 20.16 -16.24
N GLU A 281 4.21 19.17 -15.92
CA GLU A 281 5.66 19.23 -16.13
C GLU A 281 6.02 19.18 -17.62
N GLY A 282 5.42 18.24 -18.37
CA GLY A 282 5.77 18.02 -19.77
C GLY A 282 5.18 19.06 -20.72
N ALA A 283 3.91 19.46 -20.56
CA ALA A 283 3.23 20.37 -21.46
C ALA A 283 3.43 21.85 -21.11
N TYR A 284 3.52 22.18 -19.81
CA TYR A 284 3.63 23.56 -19.32
C TYR A 284 5.00 23.91 -18.75
N GLY A 285 5.92 22.96 -18.65
CA GLY A 285 7.26 23.17 -18.08
C GLY A 285 7.25 23.58 -16.61
N MET A 286 6.18 23.22 -15.87
CA MET A 286 6.06 23.54 -14.46
C MET A 286 7.02 22.69 -13.62
N THR A 287 7.46 23.23 -12.47
CA THR A 287 8.24 22.45 -11.53
C THR A 287 7.38 21.38 -10.85
N ALA A 288 7.95 20.24 -10.46
CA ALA A 288 7.27 19.15 -9.74
C ALA A 288 6.51 19.66 -8.49
N LEU A 289 7.07 20.66 -7.80
CA LEU A 289 6.42 21.30 -6.65
C LEU A 289 5.10 21.99 -7.05
N VAL A 290 5.10 22.78 -8.11
CA VAL A 290 3.90 23.51 -8.58
C VAL A 290 2.87 22.52 -9.12
N ALA A 291 3.29 21.54 -9.90
CA ALA A 291 2.42 20.48 -10.41
C ALA A 291 1.74 19.71 -9.26
N GLY A 292 2.50 19.35 -8.21
CA GLY A 292 1.96 18.70 -7.01
C GLY A 292 0.95 19.57 -6.24
N LEU A 293 1.24 20.86 -6.07
CA LEU A 293 0.34 21.78 -5.39
C LEU A 293 -0.99 21.99 -6.13
N LEU A 294 -1.00 21.96 -7.46
CA LEU A 294 -2.22 22.09 -8.29
C LEU A 294 -3.15 20.88 -8.14
N ILE A 295 -2.63 19.72 -7.74
CA ILE A 295 -3.41 18.49 -7.56
C ILE A 295 -4.01 18.39 -6.17
N LEU A 296 -3.41 19.05 -5.15
CA LEU A 296 -3.89 19.00 -3.77
C LEU A 296 -5.39 19.27 -3.61
N PRO A 297 -6.00 20.30 -4.26
CA PRO A 297 -7.43 20.53 -4.14
C PRO A 297 -8.28 19.38 -4.65
N ALA A 298 -7.88 18.75 -5.78
CA ALA A 298 -8.61 17.63 -6.36
C ALA A 298 -8.58 16.39 -5.44
N ILE A 299 -7.43 16.13 -4.82
CA ILE A 299 -7.28 15.01 -3.87
C ILE A 299 -8.01 15.32 -2.56
N ALA A 300 -7.95 16.56 -2.08
CA ALA A 300 -8.68 16.97 -0.87
C ALA A 300 -10.21 16.85 -1.04
N CYS A 301 -10.74 17.06 -2.24
CA CYS A 301 -12.16 16.83 -2.54
C CYS A 301 -12.55 15.36 -2.64
N ASN A 302 -11.58 14.46 -2.88
CA ASN A 302 -11.81 13.02 -2.98
C ASN A 302 -11.66 12.30 -1.61
N ALA A 303 -11.08 12.95 -0.62
CA ALA A 303 -10.90 12.43 0.74
C ALA A 303 -12.15 12.68 1.62
#